data_6171cdabc820854113b59a518bddbec7
#
_entry.id   6171cdabc820854113b59a518bddbec7
#
_cell.length_a   1.000
_cell.length_b   1.000
_cell.length_c   1.000
_cell.angle_alpha   90.00
_cell.angle_beta   90.00
_cell.angle_gamma   90.00
#
_symmetry.space_group_name_H-M   'P 1'
#
loop_
_entity.id
_entity.type
_entity.pdbx_description
1 polymer ?
#
loop_
_entity_poly.entity_id
_entity_poly.type
_entity_poly.pdbx_seq_one_letter_code
_entity_poly.pdbx_strand_id
1 'polypeptide(L)'
;ELLQQDEGCLLVANHPSLLDYVLLASVLPRCDCIVKQALWRNPFVAGVVRAAGYLPNVAPERLLPLCERQLAAGGILLIFPEGTRTTPGQPMQLQRGAANIAVRCQADLRLAHIICQPTTLTKQESWYHIPARKPHFHVIISEKVAVDPFLVDAPTPAVAARRLTDFLTNALMPTEQGLAWERQ
;
A
#
# COMPACT_ATOMS: atom_id res chain seq x y z
N GLU A 1 0.54 14.25 -10.57
CA GLU A 1 1.02 15.51 -9.93
C GLU A 1 1.04 15.38 -8.39
N LEU A 2 -0.07 14.98 -7.72
CA LEU A 2 -0.11 14.86 -6.24
C LEU A 2 0.99 13.96 -5.69
N LEU A 3 1.16 12.76 -6.24
CA LEU A 3 2.17 11.80 -5.79
C LEU A 3 3.62 12.26 -6.01
N GLN A 4 3.86 13.13 -6.99
CA GLN A 4 5.21 13.60 -7.31
C GLN A 4 5.69 14.70 -6.35
N GLN A 5 4.77 15.31 -5.60
CA GLN A 5 5.04 16.35 -4.61
C GLN A 5 5.16 15.79 -3.19
N ASP A 6 4.80 14.51 -3.00
CA ASP A 6 4.87 13.89 -1.68
C ASP A 6 6.30 13.50 -1.34
N GLU A 7 6.70 13.84 -0.13
CA GLU A 7 7.97 13.45 0.48
C GLU A 7 7.72 12.92 1.88
N GLY A 8 8.45 11.86 2.25
CA GLY A 8 8.44 11.31 3.60
C GLY A 8 7.07 10.82 4.07
N CYS A 9 6.28 10.19 3.20
CA CYS A 9 4.94 9.72 3.55
C CYS A 9 4.72 8.24 3.23
N LEU A 10 3.68 7.68 3.85
CA LEU A 10 3.19 6.34 3.52
C LEU A 10 2.15 6.43 2.39
N LEU A 11 2.36 5.69 1.31
CA LEU A 11 1.34 5.46 0.30
C LEU A 11 0.62 4.16 0.62
N VAL A 12 -0.65 4.23 0.96
CA VAL A 12 -1.46 3.07 1.36
C VAL A 12 -2.47 2.79 0.25
N ALA A 13 -2.43 1.59 -0.32
CA ALA A 13 -3.27 1.21 -1.45
C ALA A 13 -3.94 -0.16 -1.25
N ASN A 14 -5.12 -0.37 -1.86
CA ASN A 14 -5.65 -1.70 -2.08
C ASN A 14 -4.83 -2.45 -3.14
N HIS A 15 -4.99 -3.77 -3.23
CA HIS A 15 -4.10 -4.61 -4.04
C HIS A 15 -4.87 -5.58 -4.96
N PRO A 16 -5.64 -5.09 -5.95
CA PRO A 16 -6.43 -5.96 -6.82
C PRO A 16 -5.60 -6.85 -7.76
N SER A 17 -4.43 -6.40 -8.21
CA SER A 17 -3.61 -7.08 -9.22
C SER A 17 -2.15 -7.24 -8.79
N LEU A 18 -1.45 -8.20 -9.37
CA LEU A 18 0.00 -8.34 -9.19
C LEU A 18 0.79 -7.12 -9.72
N LEU A 19 0.22 -6.36 -10.65
CA LEU A 19 0.89 -5.23 -11.31
C LEU A 19 0.81 -3.91 -10.52
N ASP A 20 0.01 -3.84 -9.47
CA ASP A 20 -0.28 -2.58 -8.76
C ASP A 20 0.98 -1.86 -8.27
N TYR A 21 1.94 -2.63 -7.73
CA TYR A 21 3.22 -2.06 -7.31
C TYR A 21 3.96 -1.40 -8.50
N VAL A 22 4.07 -2.13 -9.61
CA VAL A 22 4.81 -1.65 -10.79
C VAL A 22 4.17 -0.38 -11.36
N LEU A 23 2.84 -0.34 -11.40
CA LEU A 23 2.09 0.82 -11.86
C LEU A 23 2.32 2.04 -10.98
N LEU A 24 2.21 1.89 -9.65
CA LEU A 24 2.45 2.99 -8.73
C LEU A 24 3.93 3.43 -8.75
N ALA A 25 4.86 2.49 -8.72
CA ALA A 25 6.29 2.79 -8.74
C ALA A 25 6.74 3.49 -10.04
N SER A 26 6.06 3.23 -11.17
CA SER A 26 6.39 3.85 -12.46
C SER A 26 6.15 5.37 -12.49
N VAL A 27 5.29 5.88 -11.60
CA VAL A 27 4.93 7.31 -11.53
C VAL A 27 5.51 8.02 -10.31
N LEU A 28 6.17 7.28 -9.41
CA LEU A 28 6.76 7.79 -8.19
C LEU A 28 8.27 7.94 -8.32
N PRO A 29 8.85 9.10 -7.95
CA PRO A 29 10.29 9.34 -8.10
C PRO A 29 11.14 8.51 -7.11
N ARG A 30 10.60 8.22 -5.94
CA ARG A 30 11.24 7.44 -4.87
C ARG A 30 10.18 6.60 -4.17
N CYS A 31 10.00 5.36 -4.59
CA CYS A 31 9.01 4.46 -4.03
C CYS A 31 9.67 3.17 -3.58
N ASP A 32 9.69 2.95 -2.28
CA ASP A 32 10.08 1.69 -1.69
C ASP A 32 8.84 0.92 -1.23
N CYS A 33 8.93 -0.39 -1.21
CA CYS A 33 7.83 -1.25 -0.80
C CYS A 33 8.28 -2.20 0.31
N ILE A 34 7.37 -2.46 1.25
CA ILE A 34 7.57 -3.49 2.26
C ILE A 34 7.11 -4.83 1.67
N VAL A 35 8.05 -5.73 1.45
CA VAL A 35 7.81 -7.02 0.82
C VAL A 35 7.99 -8.19 1.79
N LYS A 36 7.33 -9.29 1.53
CA LYS A 36 7.47 -10.51 2.34
C LYS A 36 8.94 -10.95 2.41
N GLN A 37 9.42 -11.27 3.61
CA GLN A 37 10.81 -11.72 3.82
C GLN A 37 11.19 -12.92 2.94
N ALA A 38 10.23 -13.78 2.57
CA ALA A 38 10.45 -14.90 1.67
C ALA A 38 11.01 -14.47 0.30
N LEU A 39 10.66 -13.29 -0.21
CA LEU A 39 11.19 -12.76 -1.47
C LEU A 39 12.68 -12.42 -1.38
N TRP A 40 13.14 -12.00 -0.21
CA TRP A 40 14.56 -11.73 0.05
C TRP A 40 15.43 -12.99 0.04
N ARG A 41 14.84 -14.14 0.32
CA ARG A 41 15.51 -15.45 0.36
C ARG A 41 15.35 -16.23 -0.94
N ASN A 42 14.46 -15.80 -1.83
CA ASN A 42 14.23 -16.48 -3.11
C ASN A 42 15.39 -16.17 -4.08
N PRO A 43 16.18 -17.16 -4.53
CA PRO A 43 17.36 -16.93 -5.38
C PRO A 43 17.04 -16.26 -6.71
N PHE A 44 15.82 -16.42 -7.22
CA PHE A 44 15.41 -15.85 -8.51
C PHE A 44 15.03 -14.37 -8.45
N VAL A 45 14.58 -13.88 -7.30
CA VAL A 45 14.08 -12.50 -7.15
C VAL A 45 14.84 -11.66 -6.12
N ALA A 46 15.65 -12.29 -5.26
CA ALA A 46 16.38 -11.59 -4.20
C ALA A 46 17.31 -10.49 -4.73
N GLY A 47 17.91 -10.71 -5.90
CA GLY A 47 18.75 -9.70 -6.57
C GLY A 47 17.97 -8.44 -6.93
N VAL A 48 16.80 -8.62 -7.52
CA VAL A 48 15.90 -7.51 -7.91
C VAL A 48 15.37 -6.78 -6.67
N VAL A 49 14.90 -7.52 -5.67
CA VAL A 49 14.37 -6.98 -4.42
C VAL A 49 15.41 -6.12 -3.68
N ARG A 50 16.68 -6.56 -3.66
CA ARG A 50 17.79 -5.83 -3.04
C ARG A 50 18.19 -4.60 -3.85
N ALA A 51 18.31 -4.75 -5.17
CA ALA A 51 18.66 -3.66 -6.06
C ALA A 51 17.60 -2.55 -6.07
N ALA A 52 16.32 -2.92 -5.92
CA ALA A 52 15.21 -1.98 -5.81
C ALA A 52 15.09 -1.32 -4.42
N GLY A 53 15.91 -1.69 -3.44
CA GLY A 53 15.87 -1.09 -2.09
C GLY A 53 14.67 -1.49 -1.24
N TYR A 54 13.90 -2.53 -1.63
CA TYR A 54 12.69 -2.92 -0.90
C TYR A 54 12.99 -3.31 0.54
N LEU A 55 12.07 -2.99 1.45
CA LEU A 55 12.20 -3.32 2.86
C LEU A 55 11.65 -4.72 3.14
N PRO A 56 12.37 -5.58 3.86
CA PRO A 56 11.84 -6.88 4.27
C PRO A 56 10.79 -6.71 5.36
N ASN A 57 9.65 -7.39 5.23
CA ASN A 57 8.67 -7.48 6.30
C ASN A 57 9.21 -8.41 7.41
N VAL A 58 9.89 -7.83 8.35
CA VAL A 58 10.52 -8.46 9.52
C VAL A 58 9.86 -7.98 10.81
N ALA A 59 10.34 -8.47 11.97
CA ALA A 59 9.86 -8.02 13.27
C ALA A 59 9.91 -6.48 13.39
N PRO A 60 8.91 -5.87 14.06
CA PRO A 60 8.77 -4.40 14.13
C PRO A 60 10.03 -3.68 14.62
N GLU A 61 10.78 -4.27 15.55
CA GLU A 61 12.00 -3.71 16.14
C GLU A 61 13.10 -3.48 15.07
N ARG A 62 13.07 -4.28 14.00
CA ARG A 62 14.01 -4.17 12.88
C ARG A 62 13.45 -3.37 11.72
N LEU A 63 12.13 -3.43 11.52
CA LEU A 63 11.47 -2.76 10.39
C LEU A 63 11.35 -1.26 10.64
N LEU A 64 10.92 -0.84 11.83
CA LEU A 64 10.65 0.56 12.13
C LEU A 64 11.83 1.49 11.90
N PRO A 65 13.06 1.19 12.36
CA PRO A 65 14.21 2.05 12.07
C PRO A 65 14.53 2.18 10.57
N LEU A 66 14.23 1.15 9.78
CA LEU A 66 14.38 1.21 8.32
C LEU A 66 13.33 2.14 7.69
N CYS A 67 12.08 2.04 8.16
CA CYS A 67 11.00 2.91 7.71
C CYS A 67 11.29 4.37 8.07
N GLU A 68 11.69 4.64 9.31
CA GLU A 68 12.04 5.99 9.79
C GLU A 68 13.13 6.62 8.92
N ARG A 69 14.21 5.88 8.67
CA ARG A 69 15.32 6.36 7.84
C ARG A 69 14.86 6.67 6.41
N GLN A 70 14.02 5.81 5.83
CA GLN A 70 13.53 5.99 4.47
C GLN A 70 12.61 7.20 4.35
N LEU A 71 11.68 7.35 5.29
CA LEU A 71 10.76 8.49 5.37
C LEU A 71 11.51 9.81 5.62
N ALA A 72 12.49 9.82 6.54
CA ALA A 72 13.32 10.99 6.82
C ALA A 72 14.18 11.41 5.61
N ALA A 73 14.53 10.48 4.72
CA ALA A 73 15.21 10.78 3.46
C ALA A 73 14.26 11.29 2.35
N GLY A 74 12.98 11.53 2.66
CA GLY A 74 11.97 11.97 1.70
C GLY A 74 11.39 10.85 0.83
N GLY A 75 11.69 9.59 1.13
CA GLY A 75 11.17 8.44 0.40
C GLY A 75 9.70 8.20 0.67
N ILE A 76 9.00 7.60 -0.30
CA ILE A 76 7.62 7.14 -0.17
C ILE A 76 7.64 5.64 0.12
N LEU A 77 6.98 5.21 1.19
CA LEU A 77 6.81 3.80 1.51
C LEU A 77 5.43 3.33 1.06
N LEU A 78 5.38 2.52 0.01
CA LEU A 78 4.16 1.88 -0.45
C LEU A 78 3.83 0.65 0.40
N ILE A 79 2.62 0.61 0.91
CA ILE A 79 2.11 -0.47 1.73
C ILE A 79 0.74 -0.92 1.22
N PHE A 80 0.59 -2.21 1.00
CA PHE A 80 -0.70 -2.85 0.79
C PHE A 80 -1.18 -3.46 2.11
N PRO A 81 -2.08 -2.78 2.85
CA PRO A 81 -2.43 -3.15 4.23
C PRO A 81 -3.19 -4.46 4.33
N GLU A 82 -3.72 -4.98 3.24
CA GLU A 82 -4.35 -6.31 3.18
C GLU A 82 -3.32 -7.44 3.39
N GLY A 83 -2.03 -7.19 3.13
CA GLY A 83 -0.96 -8.20 3.20
C GLY A 83 -1.06 -9.30 2.13
N THR A 84 -2.04 -9.20 1.25
CA THR A 84 -2.29 -10.09 0.10
C THR A 84 -3.04 -9.31 -0.96
N ARG A 85 -3.17 -9.87 -2.16
CA ARG A 85 -4.03 -9.27 -3.20
C ARG A 85 -5.49 -9.29 -2.76
N THR A 86 -6.22 -8.21 -3.05
CA THR A 86 -7.66 -8.05 -2.80
C THR A 86 -8.42 -9.22 -3.42
N THR A 87 -9.35 -9.80 -2.68
CA THR A 87 -10.23 -10.86 -3.20
C THR A 87 -11.56 -10.24 -3.62
N PRO A 88 -11.92 -10.25 -4.91
CA PRO A 88 -13.18 -9.69 -5.39
C PRO A 88 -14.38 -10.28 -4.64
N GLY A 89 -15.34 -9.43 -4.29
CA GLY A 89 -16.58 -9.85 -3.60
C GLY A 89 -16.42 -10.22 -2.13
N GLN A 90 -15.23 -10.08 -1.56
CA GLN A 90 -14.99 -10.28 -0.12
C GLN A 90 -14.76 -8.95 0.58
N PRO A 91 -15.20 -8.81 1.84
CA PRO A 91 -14.90 -7.62 2.63
C PRO A 91 -13.38 -7.43 2.75
N MET A 92 -12.92 -6.19 2.56
CA MET A 92 -11.51 -5.84 2.75
C MET A 92 -11.12 -5.98 4.22
N GLN A 93 -10.03 -6.70 4.48
CA GLN A 93 -9.49 -6.86 5.84
C GLN A 93 -8.09 -6.30 5.88
N LEU A 94 -7.90 -5.24 6.67
CA LEU A 94 -6.61 -4.58 6.81
C LEU A 94 -5.82 -5.12 8.00
N GLN A 95 -4.53 -5.32 7.77
CA GLN A 95 -3.54 -5.59 8.81
C GLN A 95 -3.11 -4.26 9.44
N ARG A 96 -2.81 -4.26 10.74
CA ARG A 96 -2.39 -3.06 11.48
C ARG A 96 -0.98 -2.55 11.12
N GLY A 97 -0.27 -3.22 10.22
CA GLY A 97 1.12 -2.90 9.89
C GLY A 97 1.31 -1.47 9.39
N ALA A 98 0.51 -1.04 8.42
CA ALA A 98 0.56 0.32 7.86
C ALA A 98 0.31 1.39 8.94
N ALA A 99 -0.76 1.22 9.74
CA ALA A 99 -1.11 2.14 10.81
C ALA A 99 -0.05 2.17 11.93
N ASN A 100 0.54 1.03 12.27
CA ASN A 100 1.63 0.98 13.25
C ASN A 100 2.87 1.75 12.78
N ILE A 101 3.23 1.63 11.49
CA ILE A 101 4.36 2.38 10.92
C ILE A 101 4.04 3.87 10.92
N ALA A 102 2.86 4.29 10.43
CA ALA A 102 2.45 5.68 10.42
C ALA A 102 2.53 6.33 11.80
N VAL A 103 1.93 5.68 12.80
CA VAL A 103 1.88 6.18 14.18
C VAL A 103 3.27 6.26 14.81
N ARG A 104 4.11 5.23 14.63
CA ARG A 104 5.43 5.18 15.28
C ARG A 104 6.46 6.04 14.59
N CYS A 105 6.40 6.16 13.26
CA CYS A 105 7.27 7.06 12.49
C CYS A 105 6.70 8.49 12.41
N GLN A 106 5.52 8.76 12.98
CA GLN A 106 4.81 10.05 12.86
C GLN A 106 4.72 10.54 11.42
N ALA A 107 4.42 9.59 10.52
CA ALA A 107 4.38 9.84 9.09
C ALA A 107 2.95 9.97 8.58
N ASP A 108 2.69 11.02 7.82
CA ASP A 108 1.44 11.22 7.12
C ASP A 108 1.20 10.14 6.06
N LEU A 109 -0.04 9.99 5.64
CA LEU A 109 -0.44 8.99 4.67
C LEU A 109 -1.07 9.63 3.44
N ARG A 110 -0.89 8.98 2.31
CA ARG A 110 -1.63 9.21 1.07
C ARG A 110 -2.34 7.91 0.72
N LEU A 111 -3.61 7.98 0.32
CA LEU A 111 -4.36 6.80 -0.06
C LEU A 111 -4.43 6.71 -1.59
N ALA A 112 -4.30 5.49 -2.10
CA ALA A 112 -4.50 5.18 -3.50
C ALA A 112 -5.53 4.06 -3.63
N HIS A 113 -6.60 4.32 -4.37
CA HIS A 113 -7.59 3.30 -4.70
C HIS A 113 -7.37 2.83 -6.13
N ILE A 114 -7.08 1.54 -6.29
CA ILE A 114 -6.75 0.92 -7.58
C ILE A 114 -7.94 0.08 -8.04
N ILE A 115 -8.39 0.32 -9.25
CA ILE A 115 -9.42 -0.44 -9.93
C ILE A 115 -8.80 -1.08 -11.17
N CYS A 116 -9.06 -2.37 -11.37
CA CYS A 116 -8.59 -3.13 -12.53
C CYS A 116 -9.79 -3.80 -13.23
N GLN A 117 -10.07 -3.41 -14.47
CA GLN A 117 -11.26 -3.88 -15.20
C GLN A 117 -10.91 -4.24 -16.66
N PRO A 118 -11.19 -5.46 -17.14
CA PRO A 118 -11.53 -6.64 -16.34
C PRO A 118 -10.41 -6.99 -15.35
N THR A 119 -10.74 -7.69 -14.27
CA THR A 119 -9.75 -8.15 -13.30
C THR A 119 -8.71 -9.03 -13.98
N THR A 120 -7.46 -8.89 -13.59
CA THR A 120 -6.36 -9.71 -14.09
C THR A 120 -5.29 -9.89 -13.02
N LEU A 121 -4.62 -11.02 -13.08
CA LEU A 121 -3.56 -11.39 -12.14
C LEU A 121 -4.00 -11.26 -10.69
N THR A 122 -5.25 -11.61 -10.41
CA THR A 122 -5.81 -11.67 -9.06
C THR A 122 -5.19 -12.84 -8.28
N LYS A 123 -5.46 -12.91 -6.98
CA LYS A 123 -4.94 -13.99 -6.13
C LYS A 123 -5.38 -15.40 -6.57
N GLN A 124 -6.56 -15.49 -7.19
CA GLN A 124 -7.17 -16.76 -7.60
C GLN A 124 -6.81 -17.17 -9.03
N GLU A 125 -6.25 -16.25 -9.82
CA GLU A 125 -5.89 -16.50 -11.21
C GLU A 125 -4.45 -16.99 -11.34
N SER A 126 -4.22 -17.85 -12.33
CA SER A 126 -2.87 -18.24 -12.74
C SER A 126 -2.16 -17.06 -13.39
N TRP A 127 -0.86 -16.91 -13.12
CA TRP A 127 -0.05 -15.79 -13.63
C TRP A 127 0.02 -15.73 -15.19
N TYR A 128 -0.31 -16.81 -15.88
CA TYR A 128 -0.35 -16.91 -17.34
C TYR A 128 -1.78 -16.74 -17.91
N HIS A 129 -2.78 -16.49 -17.07
CA HIS A 129 -4.14 -16.25 -17.55
C HIS A 129 -4.24 -14.87 -18.19
N ILE A 130 -4.59 -14.84 -19.48
CA ILE A 130 -4.79 -13.62 -20.24
C ILE A 130 -6.29 -13.34 -20.31
N PRO A 131 -6.78 -12.20 -19.84
CA PRO A 131 -8.20 -11.86 -19.93
C PRO A 131 -8.61 -11.65 -21.38
N ALA A 132 -9.89 -11.94 -21.70
CA ALA A 132 -10.44 -11.81 -23.06
C ALA A 132 -10.45 -10.37 -23.58
N ARG A 133 -10.41 -9.37 -22.68
CA ARG A 133 -10.31 -7.94 -23.02
C ARG A 133 -9.08 -7.36 -22.35
N LYS A 134 -8.48 -6.34 -22.96
CA LYS A 134 -7.37 -5.61 -22.38
C LYS A 134 -7.77 -5.03 -21.02
N PRO A 135 -7.04 -5.31 -19.94
CA PRO A 135 -7.32 -4.73 -18.64
C PRO A 135 -6.97 -3.23 -18.63
N HIS A 136 -7.83 -2.45 -18.02
CA HIS A 136 -7.63 -1.05 -17.74
C HIS A 136 -7.42 -0.86 -16.24
N PHE A 137 -6.44 -0.05 -15.89
CA PHE A 137 -6.16 0.33 -14.51
C PHE A 137 -6.54 1.79 -14.31
N HIS A 138 -7.32 2.03 -13.30
CA HIS A 138 -7.65 3.38 -12.84
C HIS A 138 -7.18 3.54 -11.40
N VAL A 139 -6.41 4.60 -11.16
CA VAL A 139 -5.85 4.89 -9.83
C VAL A 139 -6.37 6.23 -9.36
N ILE A 140 -7.10 6.22 -8.28
CA ILE A 140 -7.63 7.40 -7.61
C ILE A 140 -6.74 7.72 -6.42
N ILE A 141 -6.14 8.92 -6.40
CA ILE A 141 -5.29 9.39 -5.32
C ILE A 141 -6.09 10.38 -4.48
N SER A 142 -6.18 10.10 -3.18
CA SER A 142 -6.89 10.99 -2.24
C SER A 142 -6.00 12.11 -1.73
N GLU A 143 -6.61 13.01 -0.97
CA GLU A 143 -5.92 14.01 -0.16
C GLU A 143 -4.97 13.35 0.85
N LYS A 144 -3.96 14.12 1.29
CA LYS A 144 -3.02 13.68 2.31
C LYS A 144 -3.74 13.59 3.67
N VAL A 145 -3.55 12.50 4.35
CA VAL A 145 -4.11 12.23 5.68
C VAL A 145 -3.02 12.48 6.71
N ALA A 146 -3.20 13.51 7.55
CA ALA A 146 -2.30 13.76 8.66
C ALA A 146 -2.42 12.66 9.72
N VAL A 147 -1.31 12.24 10.28
CA VAL A 147 -1.29 11.23 11.35
C VAL A 147 -1.63 11.82 12.72
N ASP A 148 -1.31 13.08 12.94
CA ASP A 148 -1.46 13.76 14.24
C ASP A 148 -2.83 13.63 14.89
N PRO A 149 -3.99 13.77 14.16
CA PRO A 149 -5.31 13.61 14.76
C PRO A 149 -5.54 12.25 15.41
N PHE A 150 -4.85 11.20 14.95
CA PHE A 150 -4.97 9.86 15.53
C PHE A 150 -4.10 9.67 16.78
N LEU A 151 -3.09 10.53 16.95
CA LEU A 151 -2.20 10.53 18.11
C LEU A 151 -2.79 11.30 19.30
N VAL A 152 -3.56 12.34 19.01
CA VAL A 152 -4.21 13.17 20.05
C VAL A 152 -5.14 12.29 20.90
N ASP A 153 -5.04 12.42 22.22
CA ASP A 153 -5.83 11.68 23.21
C ASP A 153 -5.78 10.15 23.08
N ALA A 154 -4.79 9.63 22.37
CA ALA A 154 -4.57 8.20 22.32
C ALA A 154 -3.68 7.75 23.50
N PRO A 155 -4.19 6.95 24.45
CA PRO A 155 -3.44 6.56 25.65
C PRO A 155 -2.19 5.71 25.30
N THR A 156 -2.17 5.07 24.16
CA THR A 156 -1.03 4.27 23.69
C THR A 156 -0.93 4.31 22.15
N PRO A 157 0.28 4.11 21.58
CA PRO A 157 0.44 3.97 20.13
C PRO A 157 -0.42 2.85 19.52
N ALA A 158 -0.72 1.80 20.28
CA ALA A 158 -1.58 0.71 19.81
C ALA A 158 -3.04 1.15 19.62
N VAL A 159 -3.53 2.05 20.47
CA VAL A 159 -4.88 2.64 20.33
C VAL A 159 -4.92 3.58 19.14
N ALA A 160 -3.91 4.43 18.97
CA ALA A 160 -3.78 5.29 17.78
C ALA A 160 -3.76 4.47 16.48
N ALA A 161 -2.96 3.42 16.43
CA ALA A 161 -2.88 2.53 15.27
C ALA A 161 -4.20 1.80 14.99
N ARG A 162 -4.98 1.45 16.03
CA ARG A 162 -6.31 0.87 15.83
C ARG A 162 -7.26 1.89 15.20
N ARG A 163 -7.33 3.11 15.76
CA ARG A 163 -8.17 4.20 15.20
C ARG A 163 -7.83 4.48 13.75
N LEU A 164 -6.54 4.55 13.44
CA LEU A 164 -6.07 4.74 12.06
C LEU A 164 -6.41 3.56 11.16
N THR A 165 -6.32 2.30 11.64
CA THR A 165 -6.72 1.12 10.86
C THR A 165 -8.21 1.14 10.54
N ASP A 166 -9.06 1.51 11.50
CA ASP A 166 -10.51 1.62 11.31
C ASP A 166 -10.84 2.70 10.28
N PHE A 167 -10.15 3.87 10.34
CA PHE A 167 -10.26 4.92 9.34
C PHE A 167 -9.84 4.42 7.94
N LEU A 168 -8.67 3.77 7.82
CA LEU A 168 -8.17 3.25 6.55
C LEU A 168 -9.11 2.21 5.94
N THR A 169 -9.73 1.37 6.77
CA THR A 169 -10.68 0.36 6.31
C THR A 169 -11.87 1.02 5.62
N ASN A 170 -12.40 2.10 6.20
CA ASN A 170 -13.50 2.84 5.59
C ASN A 170 -13.05 3.63 4.35
N ALA A 171 -11.88 4.27 4.42
CA ALA A 171 -11.38 5.15 3.35
C ALA A 171 -10.92 4.39 2.10
N LEU A 172 -10.51 3.13 2.22
CA LEU A 172 -10.11 2.27 1.10
C LEU A 172 -11.27 1.44 0.53
N MET A 173 -12.48 1.53 1.10
CA MET A 173 -13.66 0.93 0.49
C MET A 173 -13.92 1.54 -0.90
N PRO A 174 -14.48 0.77 -1.85
CA PRO A 174 -14.84 1.28 -3.16
C PRO A 174 -15.69 2.55 -3.05
N THR A 175 -15.22 3.63 -3.66
CA THR A 175 -15.98 4.89 -3.72
C THR A 175 -17.06 4.82 -4.80
N GLU A 176 -18.08 5.68 -4.72
CA GLU A 176 -19.09 5.78 -5.79
C GLU A 176 -18.46 6.07 -7.15
N GLN A 177 -17.41 6.86 -7.21
CA GLN A 177 -16.62 7.13 -8.43
C GLN A 177 -15.96 5.85 -8.95
N GLY A 178 -15.35 5.06 -8.08
CA GLY A 178 -14.78 3.77 -8.41
C GLY A 178 -15.81 2.79 -8.94
N LEU A 179 -16.94 2.66 -8.23
CA LEU A 179 -18.05 1.81 -8.64
C LEU A 179 -18.71 2.27 -9.96
N ALA A 180 -18.77 3.57 -10.24
CA ALA A 180 -19.25 4.10 -11.51
C ALA A 180 -18.32 3.73 -12.68
N TRP A 181 -17.02 3.75 -12.45
CA TRP A 181 -16.04 3.35 -13.46
C TRP A 181 -16.05 1.82 -13.72
N GLU A 182 -16.26 1.00 -12.70
CA GLU A 182 -16.40 -0.45 -12.84
C GLU A 182 -17.61 -0.87 -13.71
N ARG A 183 -18.61 0.00 -13.85
CA ARG A 183 -19.82 -0.26 -14.65
C ARG A 183 -19.73 0.13 -16.12
N GLN A 184 -18.62 0.74 -16.56
CA GLN A 184 -18.35 1.11 -17.95
C GLN A 184 -17.59 0.00 -18.69
#